data_2f66df9cc70509753ff834e74154ae01
#
_entry.id   2f66df9cc70509753ff834e74154ae01
#
_cell.length_a   1.000
_cell.length_b   1.000
_cell.length_c   1.000
_cell.angle_alpha   90.00
_cell.angle_beta   90.00
_cell.angle_gamma   90.00
#
_symmetry.space_group_name_H-M   'P 1'
#
loop_
_entity.id
_entity.type
_entity.pdbx_description
1 polymer ?
#
loop_
_entity_poly.entity_id
_entity_poly.type
_entity_poly.pdbx_seq_one_letter_code
_entity_poly.pdbx_strand_id
1 'polypeptide(L)'
;MTVYRKLLPTDLNAYRDHLLRLSANDRYARFCGFKTDEAIAGYCRGIDWRFTIMVGCFVRGELRAVAELRTEPKVWPGAGELAVSVEPGFQNQGFGSGVMRRILTMARNRAIRRLVLICLTSNRRMQAIARKFLGDLESDCGEVTGRIQLPWPDQVSLLQEALDGGTAMVNGMLDQWQGAPDPEPAAA
;
A
#
# COMPACT_ATOMS: atom_id res chain seq x y z
N MET A 1 -8.49 -16.00 4.02
CA MET A 1 -8.91 -14.74 4.70
C MET A 1 -8.21 -13.55 4.08
N THR A 2 -8.78 -12.34 4.11
CA THR A 2 -8.17 -11.11 3.58
C THR A 2 -7.96 -10.13 4.72
N VAL A 3 -6.72 -9.66 4.92
CA VAL A 3 -6.35 -8.75 6.01
C VAL A 3 -5.65 -7.52 5.44
N TYR A 4 -6.10 -6.34 5.85
CA TYR A 4 -5.41 -5.08 5.55
C TYR A 4 -4.75 -4.57 6.81
N ARG A 5 -3.46 -4.25 6.73
CA ARG A 5 -2.73 -3.69 7.87
C ARG A 5 -1.58 -2.78 7.44
N LYS A 6 -1.13 -1.94 8.36
CA LYS A 6 0.14 -1.22 8.21
C LYS A 6 1.29 -2.22 8.12
N LEU A 7 2.22 -1.95 7.20
CA LEU A 7 3.49 -2.68 7.16
C LEU A 7 4.49 -2.06 8.14
N LEU A 8 5.30 -2.92 8.71
CA LEU A 8 6.38 -2.60 9.65
C LEU A 8 7.74 -2.91 9.01
N PRO A 9 8.87 -2.43 9.56
CA PRO A 9 10.20 -2.81 9.08
C PRO A 9 10.44 -4.32 9.00
N THR A 10 9.79 -5.11 9.86
CA THR A 10 9.81 -6.58 9.84
C THR A 10 9.15 -7.19 8.61
N ASP A 11 8.27 -6.45 7.92
CA ASP A 11 7.61 -6.89 6.69
C ASP A 11 8.41 -6.61 5.42
N LEU A 12 9.65 -6.12 5.54
CA LEU A 12 10.47 -5.71 4.40
C LEU A 12 10.66 -6.84 3.38
N ASN A 13 10.88 -8.07 3.85
CA ASN A 13 11.01 -9.23 2.98
C ASN A 13 9.71 -9.53 2.22
N ALA A 14 8.57 -9.50 2.91
CA ALA A 14 7.27 -9.70 2.28
C ALA A 14 6.97 -8.61 1.23
N TYR A 15 7.38 -7.36 1.50
CA TYR A 15 7.23 -6.27 0.53
C TYR A 15 8.14 -6.45 -0.69
N ARG A 16 9.41 -6.82 -0.49
CA ARG A 16 10.33 -7.13 -1.58
C ARG A 16 9.77 -8.25 -2.46
N ASP A 17 9.33 -9.34 -1.85
CA ASP A 17 8.83 -10.52 -2.57
C ASP A 17 7.54 -10.19 -3.33
N HIS A 18 6.66 -9.33 -2.77
CA HIS A 18 5.51 -8.77 -3.48
C HIS A 18 5.93 -8.02 -4.76
N LEU A 19 6.93 -7.12 -4.66
CA LEU A 19 7.41 -6.36 -5.82
C LEU A 19 8.05 -7.28 -6.88
N LEU A 20 8.73 -8.35 -6.46
CA LEU A 20 9.33 -9.33 -7.35
C LEU A 20 8.28 -10.21 -8.09
N ARG A 21 7.10 -10.42 -7.49
CA ARG A 21 5.97 -11.15 -8.12
C ARG A 21 5.14 -10.30 -9.08
N LEU A 22 5.39 -8.99 -9.16
CA LEU A 22 4.77 -8.14 -10.18
C LEU A 22 5.21 -8.59 -11.57
N SER A 23 4.29 -8.54 -12.55
CA SER A 23 4.66 -8.72 -13.94
C SER A 23 5.64 -7.63 -14.40
N ALA A 24 6.39 -7.86 -15.47
CA ALA A 24 7.31 -6.87 -16.01
C ALA A 24 6.59 -5.53 -16.32
N ASN A 25 5.36 -5.59 -16.86
CA ASN A 25 4.55 -4.41 -17.14
C ASN A 25 4.06 -3.71 -15.88
N ASP A 26 3.61 -4.44 -14.84
CA ASP A 26 3.16 -3.85 -13.59
C ASP A 26 4.34 -3.26 -12.80
N ARG A 27 5.52 -3.89 -12.87
CA ARG A 27 6.77 -3.39 -12.29
C ARG A 27 7.20 -2.09 -12.99
N TYR A 28 7.19 -2.07 -14.32
CA TYR A 28 7.45 -0.87 -15.10
C TYR A 28 6.49 0.26 -14.74
N ALA A 29 5.19 -0.05 -14.65
CA ALA A 29 4.17 0.92 -14.29
C ALA A 29 4.29 1.43 -12.83
N ARG A 30 4.77 0.58 -11.89
CA ARG A 30 4.98 0.96 -10.48
C ARG A 30 6.14 1.93 -10.31
N PHE A 31 7.18 1.80 -11.11
CA PHE A 31 8.42 2.56 -10.97
C PHE A 31 8.61 3.62 -12.08
N CYS A 32 7.62 3.77 -12.97
CA CYS A 32 7.73 4.60 -14.18
C CYS A 32 9.03 4.32 -14.96
N GLY A 33 9.46 3.03 -14.95
CA GLY A 33 10.70 2.64 -15.58
C GLY A 33 11.08 1.18 -15.33
N PHE A 34 12.06 0.71 -16.06
CA PHE A 34 12.57 -0.64 -15.91
C PHE A 34 13.37 -0.81 -14.61
N LYS A 35 13.12 -1.89 -13.87
CA LYS A 35 13.84 -2.25 -12.64
C LYS A 35 14.21 -3.73 -12.64
N THR A 36 15.50 -4.02 -12.44
CA THR A 36 15.98 -5.39 -12.20
C THR A 36 15.64 -5.86 -10.78
N ASP A 37 15.80 -7.14 -10.51
CA ASP A 37 15.55 -7.69 -9.18
C ASP A 37 16.51 -7.11 -8.13
N GLU A 38 17.78 -6.87 -8.51
CA GLU A 38 18.76 -6.21 -7.66
C GLU A 38 18.40 -4.76 -7.35
N ALA A 39 17.87 -4.04 -8.36
CA ALA A 39 17.41 -2.66 -8.18
C ALA A 39 16.20 -2.60 -7.24
N ILE A 40 15.28 -3.58 -7.30
CA ILE A 40 14.16 -3.72 -6.36
C ILE A 40 14.68 -4.03 -4.95
N ALA A 41 15.61 -4.97 -4.82
CA ALA A 41 16.22 -5.27 -3.52
C ALA A 41 16.94 -4.04 -2.92
N GLY A 42 17.65 -3.28 -3.76
CA GLY A 42 18.26 -2.00 -3.37
C GLY A 42 17.24 -0.97 -2.92
N TYR A 43 16.16 -0.81 -3.68
CA TYR A 43 15.04 0.06 -3.34
C TYR A 43 14.44 -0.28 -1.96
N CYS A 44 14.18 -1.56 -1.69
CA CYS A 44 13.63 -2.00 -0.41
C CYS A 44 14.59 -1.71 0.76
N ARG A 45 15.89 -1.95 0.60
CA ARG A 45 16.89 -1.63 1.64
C ARG A 45 17.01 -0.13 1.91
N GLY A 46 16.73 0.71 0.92
CA GLY A 46 16.78 2.17 1.02
C GLY A 46 15.53 2.81 1.63
N ILE A 47 14.53 2.06 2.08
CA ILE A 47 13.30 2.61 2.66
C ILE A 47 13.59 3.25 4.01
N ASP A 48 13.35 4.55 4.11
CA ASP A 48 13.35 5.25 5.39
C ASP A 48 11.95 5.20 6.02
N TRP A 49 11.78 4.30 6.99
CA TRP A 49 10.52 4.06 7.69
C TRP A 49 10.02 5.24 8.52
N ARG A 50 10.86 6.26 8.76
CA ARG A 50 10.44 7.51 9.43
C ARG A 50 9.58 8.37 8.51
N PHE A 51 9.83 8.29 7.20
CA PHE A 51 9.17 9.08 6.17
C PHE A 51 8.36 8.25 5.20
N THR A 52 8.20 6.96 5.47
CA THR A 52 7.43 6.04 4.63
C THR A 52 6.35 5.34 5.43
N ILE A 53 5.11 5.46 4.98
CA ILE A 53 3.96 4.74 5.51
C ILE A 53 3.52 3.75 4.45
N MET A 54 3.30 2.50 4.84
CA MET A 54 2.80 1.48 3.93
C MET A 54 1.59 0.77 4.52
N VAL A 55 0.62 0.46 3.65
CA VAL A 55 -0.52 -0.41 3.97
C VAL A 55 -0.50 -1.58 3.01
N GLY A 56 -0.48 -2.78 3.55
CA GLY A 56 -0.54 -4.04 2.81
C GLY A 56 -1.90 -4.72 2.90
N CYS A 57 -2.25 -5.43 1.83
CA CYS A 57 -3.36 -6.38 1.80
C CYS A 57 -2.78 -7.78 1.72
N PHE A 58 -3.02 -8.58 2.74
CA PHE A 58 -2.63 -9.98 2.82
C PHE A 58 -3.83 -10.87 2.45
N VAL A 59 -3.60 -11.82 1.56
CA VAL A 59 -4.58 -12.85 1.20
C VAL A 59 -3.95 -14.20 1.48
N ARG A 60 -4.56 -14.98 2.37
CA ARG A 60 -4.02 -16.27 2.84
C ARG A 60 -2.57 -16.15 3.35
N GLY A 61 -2.30 -15.11 4.15
CA GLY A 61 -0.98 -14.86 4.73
C GLY A 61 0.05 -14.21 3.80
N GLU A 62 -0.20 -14.11 2.49
CA GLU A 62 0.75 -13.51 1.55
C GLU A 62 0.34 -12.08 1.14
N LEU A 63 1.31 -11.19 1.07
CA LEU A 63 1.13 -9.80 0.67
C LEU A 63 0.84 -9.71 -0.83
N ARG A 64 -0.35 -9.22 -1.21
CA ARG A 64 -0.84 -9.17 -2.60
C ARG A 64 -1.07 -7.77 -3.16
N ALA A 65 -1.24 -6.79 -2.28
CA ALA A 65 -1.36 -5.40 -2.70
C ALA A 65 -0.73 -4.49 -1.65
N VAL A 66 -0.11 -3.40 -2.10
CA VAL A 66 0.51 -2.39 -1.23
C VAL A 66 0.19 -1.00 -1.72
N ALA A 67 -0.16 -0.10 -0.79
CA ALA A 67 -0.05 1.33 -0.98
C ALA A 67 1.14 1.84 -0.16
N GLU A 68 1.98 2.63 -0.79
CA GLU A 68 3.14 3.29 -0.20
C GLU A 68 2.94 4.80 -0.26
N LEU A 69 3.17 5.48 0.85
CA LEU A 69 3.20 6.92 0.96
C LEU A 69 4.59 7.34 1.45
N ARG A 70 5.31 8.05 0.61
CA ARG A 70 6.55 8.73 0.98
C ARG A 70 6.25 10.17 1.33
N THR A 71 6.69 10.60 2.49
CA THR A 71 6.43 11.95 2.99
C THR A 71 7.69 12.82 2.85
N GLU A 72 7.47 14.12 2.63
CA GLU A 72 8.55 15.10 2.59
C GLU A 72 8.92 15.50 4.02
N PRO A 73 10.21 15.34 4.42
CA PRO A 73 10.67 15.79 5.71
C PRO A 73 10.58 17.33 5.83
N LYS A 74 10.25 17.82 7.03
CA LYS A 74 10.22 19.26 7.37
C LYS A 74 9.16 20.11 6.68
N VAL A 75 8.14 19.51 6.03
CA VAL A 75 7.02 20.22 5.42
C VAL A 75 5.81 20.14 6.33
N TRP A 76 5.22 21.29 6.67
CA TRP A 76 4.00 21.37 7.47
C TRP A 76 2.95 22.33 6.83
N PRO A 77 1.67 21.95 6.68
CA PRO A 77 1.17 20.57 6.82
C PRO A 77 1.85 19.64 5.83
N GLY A 78 1.97 18.35 6.19
CA GLY A 78 2.74 17.37 5.45
C GLY A 78 2.33 17.24 3.98
N ALA A 79 3.30 16.86 3.16
CA ALA A 79 3.13 16.48 1.76
C ALA A 79 3.74 15.10 1.51
N GLY A 80 3.32 14.44 0.44
CA GLY A 80 3.89 13.14 0.07
C GLY A 80 3.41 12.61 -1.26
N GLU A 81 4.10 11.59 -1.72
CA GLU A 81 3.84 10.87 -2.95
C GLU A 81 3.25 9.49 -2.64
N LEU A 82 2.19 9.14 -3.38
CA LEU A 82 1.51 7.86 -3.30
C LEU A 82 1.93 6.94 -4.44
N ALA A 83 2.17 5.68 -4.09
CA ALA A 83 2.33 4.62 -5.08
C ALA A 83 1.50 3.40 -4.66
N VAL A 84 0.92 2.70 -5.63
CA VAL A 84 0.12 1.49 -5.38
C VAL A 84 0.58 0.38 -6.32
N SER A 85 0.67 -0.82 -5.79
CA SER A 85 0.92 -2.04 -6.58
C SER A 85 -0.04 -3.15 -6.16
N VAL A 86 -0.48 -3.94 -7.14
CA VAL A 86 -1.34 -5.12 -6.95
C VAL A 86 -0.83 -6.22 -7.87
N GLU A 87 -0.62 -7.43 -7.34
CA GLU A 87 -0.18 -8.57 -8.14
C GLU A 87 -1.21 -8.94 -9.21
N PRO A 88 -0.78 -9.44 -10.40
CA PRO A 88 -1.67 -9.67 -11.55
C PRO A 88 -2.93 -10.48 -11.23
N GLY A 89 -2.81 -11.57 -10.48
CA GLY A 89 -3.93 -12.43 -10.11
C GLY A 89 -4.93 -11.82 -9.13
N PHE A 90 -4.63 -10.63 -8.58
CA PHE A 90 -5.43 -9.94 -7.57
C PHE A 90 -5.94 -8.58 -8.04
N GLN A 91 -5.69 -8.22 -9.29
CA GLN A 91 -6.17 -6.97 -9.88
C GLN A 91 -7.67 -7.02 -10.16
N ASN A 92 -8.31 -5.84 -10.28
CA ASN A 92 -9.75 -5.67 -10.55
C ASN A 92 -10.70 -6.28 -9.49
N GLN A 93 -10.17 -6.64 -8.30
CA GLN A 93 -10.92 -7.22 -7.18
C GLN A 93 -11.09 -6.22 -6.01
N GLY A 94 -10.76 -4.95 -6.22
CA GLY A 94 -10.90 -3.90 -5.20
C GLY A 94 -9.72 -3.77 -4.24
N PHE A 95 -8.71 -4.64 -4.27
CA PHE A 95 -7.57 -4.60 -3.34
C PHE A 95 -6.78 -3.29 -3.42
N GLY A 96 -6.51 -2.77 -4.62
CA GLY A 96 -5.86 -1.47 -4.79
C GLY A 96 -6.65 -0.31 -4.17
N SER A 97 -7.98 -0.30 -4.34
CA SER A 97 -8.85 0.68 -3.68
C SER A 97 -8.89 0.48 -2.16
N GLY A 98 -8.80 -0.75 -1.69
CA GLY A 98 -8.76 -1.10 -0.27
C GLY A 98 -7.54 -0.55 0.45
N VAL A 99 -6.33 -0.74 -0.11
CA VAL A 99 -5.09 -0.19 0.45
C VAL A 99 -5.04 1.33 0.31
N MET A 100 -5.52 1.89 -0.82
CA MET A 100 -5.58 3.34 -1.04
C MET A 100 -6.43 4.05 0.01
N ARG A 101 -7.65 3.56 0.28
CA ARG A 101 -8.53 4.16 1.30
C ARG A 101 -7.84 4.25 2.66
N ARG A 102 -7.19 3.17 3.10
CA ARG A 102 -6.54 3.11 4.41
C ARG A 102 -5.32 4.02 4.51
N ILE A 103 -4.50 4.07 3.46
CA ILE A 103 -3.33 4.95 3.48
C ILE A 103 -3.73 6.43 3.48
N LEU A 104 -4.83 6.81 2.81
CA LEU A 104 -5.38 8.17 2.84
C LEU A 104 -5.89 8.53 4.23
N THR A 105 -6.59 7.62 4.92
CA THR A 105 -7.01 7.83 6.33
C THR A 105 -5.80 8.01 7.23
N MET A 106 -4.76 7.18 7.08
CA MET A 106 -3.52 7.29 7.85
C MET A 106 -2.76 8.58 7.55
N ALA A 107 -2.71 9.02 6.30
CA ALA A 107 -2.11 10.29 5.89
C ALA A 107 -2.84 11.47 6.55
N ARG A 108 -4.17 11.47 6.46
CA ARG A 108 -5.03 12.49 7.08
C ARG A 108 -4.76 12.63 8.57
N ASN A 109 -4.74 11.50 9.31
CA ASN A 109 -4.55 11.48 10.76
C ASN A 109 -3.15 11.92 11.21
N ARG A 110 -2.19 11.98 10.29
CA ARG A 110 -0.83 12.50 10.50
C ARG A 110 -0.63 13.91 9.95
N ALA A 111 -1.72 14.60 9.61
CA ALA A 111 -1.72 15.93 8.99
C ALA A 111 -0.89 16.01 7.69
N ILE A 112 -0.76 14.89 6.96
CA ILE A 112 -0.18 14.85 5.63
C ILE A 112 -1.30 15.19 4.66
N ARG A 113 -1.37 16.47 4.26
CA ARG A 113 -2.56 16.99 3.59
C ARG A 113 -2.43 17.08 2.07
N ARG A 114 -1.22 17.27 1.56
CA ARG A 114 -0.98 17.40 0.12
C ARG A 114 -0.39 16.12 -0.41
N LEU A 115 -1.14 15.41 -1.24
CA LEU A 115 -0.70 14.15 -1.81
C LEU A 115 -0.70 14.23 -3.32
N VAL A 116 0.32 13.61 -3.91
CA VAL A 116 0.45 13.45 -5.35
C VAL A 116 0.56 11.96 -5.67
N LEU A 117 -0.02 11.56 -6.80
CA LEU A 117 0.14 10.25 -7.39
C LEU A 117 0.47 10.44 -8.86
N ILE A 118 1.57 9.85 -9.29
CA ILE A 118 2.00 9.88 -10.69
C ILE A 118 1.88 8.47 -11.26
N CYS A 119 1.33 8.33 -12.44
CA CYS A 119 1.27 7.08 -13.16
C CYS A 119 1.37 7.29 -14.67
N LEU A 120 1.74 6.25 -15.39
CA LEU A 120 1.81 6.28 -16.87
C LEU A 120 0.41 6.43 -17.48
N THR A 121 0.32 7.10 -18.64
CA THR A 121 -0.92 7.21 -19.42
C THR A 121 -1.45 5.85 -19.89
N SER A 122 -0.59 4.85 -20.01
CA SER A 122 -0.97 3.47 -20.31
C SER A 122 -1.57 2.72 -19.12
N ASN A 123 -1.33 3.18 -17.87
CA ASN A 123 -1.81 2.51 -16.66
C ASN A 123 -3.26 2.90 -16.32
N ARG A 124 -4.22 2.42 -17.12
CA ARG A 124 -5.66 2.70 -16.97
C ARG A 124 -6.22 2.31 -15.58
N ARG A 125 -5.68 1.23 -14.99
CA ARG A 125 -6.12 0.75 -13.66
C ARG A 125 -5.76 1.74 -12.57
N MET A 126 -4.53 2.27 -12.58
CA MET A 126 -4.11 3.28 -11.62
C MET A 126 -4.86 4.59 -11.81
N GLN A 127 -5.11 5.00 -13.06
CA GLN A 127 -5.95 6.18 -13.33
C GLN A 127 -7.36 6.03 -12.77
N ALA A 128 -7.97 4.83 -12.86
CA ALA A 128 -9.29 4.59 -12.28
C ALA A 128 -9.28 4.72 -10.75
N ILE A 129 -8.24 4.22 -10.08
CA ILE A 129 -8.05 4.42 -8.63
C ILE A 129 -7.83 5.90 -8.34
N ALA A 130 -6.95 6.56 -9.09
CA ALA A 130 -6.66 7.98 -8.90
C ALA A 130 -7.91 8.85 -9.06
N ARG A 131 -8.70 8.68 -10.13
CA ARG A 131 -9.98 9.41 -10.30
C ARG A 131 -10.93 9.21 -9.14
N LYS A 132 -11.02 7.98 -8.63
CA LYS A 132 -11.92 7.65 -7.51
C LYS A 132 -11.57 8.37 -6.22
N PHE A 133 -10.29 8.58 -5.93
CA PHE A 133 -9.83 9.07 -4.63
C PHE A 133 -9.25 10.49 -4.68
N LEU A 134 -8.70 10.89 -5.81
CA LEU A 134 -7.98 12.16 -5.97
C LEU A 134 -8.75 13.18 -6.82
N GLY A 135 -9.80 12.73 -7.53
CA GLY A 135 -10.59 13.60 -8.41
C GLY A 135 -9.95 13.81 -9.77
N ASP A 136 -9.77 15.06 -10.19
CA ASP A 136 -9.28 15.40 -11.50
C ASP A 136 -7.81 15.00 -11.70
N LEU A 137 -7.51 14.54 -12.91
CA LEU A 137 -6.19 14.10 -13.32
C LEU A 137 -5.66 15.02 -14.42
N GLU A 138 -4.44 15.47 -14.26
CA GLU A 138 -3.69 16.18 -15.29
C GLU A 138 -2.82 15.21 -16.06
N SER A 139 -2.81 15.31 -17.40
CA SER A 139 -1.98 14.46 -18.26
C SER A 139 -0.95 15.33 -18.95
N ASP A 140 0.33 14.96 -18.81
CA ASP A 140 1.45 15.63 -19.45
C ASP A 140 2.56 14.63 -19.79
N CYS A 141 3.16 14.77 -20.98
CA CYS A 141 4.35 14.04 -21.44
C CYS A 141 4.35 12.53 -21.15
N GLY A 142 3.20 11.84 -21.32
CA GLY A 142 3.11 10.39 -21.14
C GLY A 142 2.82 9.95 -19.69
N GLU A 143 2.72 10.90 -18.77
CA GLU A 143 2.36 10.69 -17.37
C GLU A 143 0.99 11.29 -17.05
N VAL A 144 0.37 10.77 -16.01
CA VAL A 144 -0.87 11.29 -15.42
C VAL A 144 -0.62 11.56 -13.95
N THR A 145 -0.88 12.78 -13.55
CA THR A 145 -0.73 13.27 -12.18
C THR A 145 -2.09 13.51 -11.55
N GLY A 146 -2.34 12.87 -10.42
CA GLY A 146 -3.47 13.17 -9.54
C GLY A 146 -2.98 13.89 -8.29
N ARG A 147 -3.67 14.98 -7.89
CA ARG A 147 -3.38 15.73 -6.67
C ARG A 147 -4.60 15.77 -5.77
N ILE A 148 -4.39 15.64 -4.47
CA ILE A 148 -5.46 15.81 -3.48
C ILE A 148 -4.96 16.61 -2.28
N GLN A 149 -5.85 17.42 -1.76
CA GLN A 149 -5.70 18.06 -0.46
C GLN A 149 -6.67 17.43 0.54
N LEU A 150 -6.13 16.62 1.45
CA LEU A 150 -6.93 15.95 2.48
C LEU A 150 -7.44 16.96 3.52
N PRO A 151 -8.63 16.72 4.08
CA PRO A 151 -9.12 17.49 5.23
C PRO A 151 -8.24 17.26 6.46
N TRP A 152 -8.40 18.10 7.48
CA TRP A 152 -7.75 17.89 8.78
C TRP A 152 -8.29 16.61 9.45
N PRO A 153 -7.49 15.99 10.37
CA PRO A 153 -7.96 14.89 11.19
C PRO A 153 -9.25 15.26 11.93
N ASP A 154 -10.16 14.32 12.04
CA ASP A 154 -11.35 14.42 12.88
C ASP A 154 -11.57 13.12 13.67
N GLN A 155 -12.53 13.14 14.58
CA GLN A 155 -12.85 12.00 15.43
C GLN A 155 -13.22 10.75 14.62
N VAL A 156 -13.92 10.93 13.50
CA VAL A 156 -14.36 9.84 12.62
C VAL A 156 -13.15 9.19 11.94
N SER A 157 -12.21 9.98 11.41
CA SER A 157 -11.02 9.44 10.76
C SER A 157 -10.09 8.71 11.75
N LEU A 158 -9.97 9.21 12.98
CA LEU A 158 -9.20 8.57 14.04
C LEU A 158 -9.83 7.24 14.47
N LEU A 159 -11.14 7.21 14.66
CA LEU A 159 -11.87 5.99 14.99
C LEU A 159 -11.77 4.96 13.85
N GLN A 160 -11.88 5.40 12.61
CA GLN A 160 -11.76 4.51 11.44
C GLN A 160 -10.37 3.85 11.36
N GLU A 161 -9.28 4.59 11.61
CA GLU A 161 -7.94 4.01 11.64
C GLU A 161 -7.79 3.01 12.81
N ALA A 162 -8.36 3.32 13.97
CA ALA A 162 -8.33 2.42 15.13
C ALA A 162 -9.08 1.12 14.87
N LEU A 163 -10.26 1.18 14.25
CA LEU A 163 -11.04 0.00 13.87
C LEU A 163 -10.34 -0.85 12.80
N ASP A 164 -9.77 -0.21 11.78
CA ASP A 164 -8.96 -0.90 10.75
C ASP A 164 -7.74 -1.61 11.37
N GLY A 165 -7.09 -1.01 12.38
CA GLY A 165 -5.99 -1.60 13.13
C GLY A 165 -6.43 -2.76 14.03
N GLY A 166 -7.54 -2.61 14.75
CA GLY A 166 -8.10 -3.64 15.64
C GLY A 166 -8.53 -4.90 14.89
N THR A 167 -9.25 -4.74 13.79
CA THR A 167 -9.67 -5.88 12.94
C THR A 167 -8.46 -6.61 12.33
N ALA A 168 -7.40 -5.89 11.97
CA ALA A 168 -6.18 -6.48 11.43
C ALA A 168 -5.46 -7.33 12.50
N MET A 169 -5.44 -6.89 13.75
CA MET A 169 -4.81 -7.62 14.86
C MET A 169 -5.56 -8.91 15.19
N VAL A 170 -6.88 -8.86 15.29
CA VAL A 170 -7.74 -10.04 15.55
C VAL A 170 -7.61 -11.05 14.42
N ASN A 171 -7.67 -10.59 13.17
CA ASN A 171 -7.56 -11.45 12.01
C ASN A 171 -6.16 -12.09 11.88
N GLY A 172 -5.10 -11.38 12.24
CA GLY A 172 -3.74 -11.91 12.26
C GLY A 172 -3.56 -13.02 13.32
N MET A 173 -4.17 -12.86 14.49
CA MET A 173 -4.18 -13.90 15.54
C MET A 173 -4.94 -15.15 15.10
N LEU A 174 -6.08 -14.99 14.43
CA LEU A 174 -6.88 -16.12 13.93
C LEU A 174 -6.14 -16.88 12.81
N ASP A 175 -5.44 -16.19 11.91
CA ASP A 175 -4.64 -16.85 10.87
C ASP A 175 -3.47 -17.66 11.46
N GLN A 176 -2.83 -17.15 12.52
CA GLN A 176 -1.78 -17.88 13.24
C GLN A 176 -2.34 -19.14 13.95
N TRP A 177 -3.55 -19.05 14.46
CA TRP A 177 -4.20 -20.16 15.17
C TRP A 177 -4.66 -21.28 14.21
N GLN A 178 -5.10 -20.93 13.01
CA GLN A 178 -5.53 -21.88 11.97
C GLN A 178 -4.35 -22.52 11.22
N GLY A 179 -3.15 -21.93 11.30
CA GLY A 179 -1.92 -22.45 10.70
C GLY A 179 -1.06 -23.31 11.64
N ALA A 180 -1.47 -23.51 12.90
CA ALA A 180 -0.79 -24.43 13.80
C ALA A 180 -1.03 -25.88 13.34
N PRO A 181 0.03 -26.71 13.16
CA PRO A 181 -0.17 -28.12 12.87
C PRO A 181 -0.92 -28.79 14.02
N ASP A 182 -1.85 -29.69 13.67
CA ASP A 182 -2.53 -30.54 14.67
C ASP A 182 -1.49 -31.21 15.57
N PRO A 183 -1.70 -31.23 16.90
CA PRO A 183 -0.79 -31.95 17.79
C PRO A 183 -0.73 -33.42 17.37
N GLU A 184 0.47 -33.90 17.08
CA GLU A 184 0.71 -35.30 16.80
C GLU A 184 0.07 -36.16 17.91
N PRO A 185 -0.74 -37.21 17.57
CA PRO A 185 -1.31 -38.07 18.60
C PRO A 185 -0.16 -38.74 19.34
N ALA A 186 -0.13 -38.56 20.67
CA ALA A 186 0.86 -39.19 21.53
C ALA A 186 0.83 -40.71 21.26
N ALA A 187 1.96 -41.24 20.82
CA ALA A 187 2.16 -42.67 20.61
C ALA A 187 1.95 -43.39 21.96
N ALA A 188 0.95 -44.27 21.99
CA ALA A 188 0.66 -45.15 23.12
C ALA A 188 1.57 -46.39 23.09
#